data_427d6ed4437001a9282d1144e6b56572
#
_entry.id   427d6ed4437001a9282d1144e6b56572
#
_cell.length_a   1.000
_cell.length_b   1.000
_cell.length_c   1.000
_cell.angle_alpha   90.00
_cell.angle_beta   90.00
_cell.angle_gamma   90.00
#
_symmetry.space_group_name_H-M   'P 1'
#
loop_
_entity.id
_entity.type
_entity.pdbx_description
1 polymer ?
#
loop_
_entity_poly.entity_id
_entity_poly.type
_entity_poly.pdbx_seq_one_letter_code
_entity_poly.pdbx_strand_id
1 'polypeptide(L)'
;MKLKRLDSTLVKLLKQSNKYIRNAISSGQVQVNGTVEKNRVRTITPFCTLAMNNQIVQEKHAYYIMLHKPKAYLSATKDNMHRCVVECIQESFVDELHLVGRLDYFTTGLLLLTNDGHWSGNISNPLKGKKVPKRYLVTTLTAIDSFEEAASQFQKGLYLPDNDLTCRPALLERYVE
;
A
#
# COMPACT_ATOMS: atom_id res chain seq x y z
N MET A 1 -4.85 -8.08 -1.17
CA MET A 1 -6.32 -8.21 -1.45
C MET A 1 -6.49 -9.27 -2.53
N LYS A 2 -7.40 -10.24 -2.34
CA LYS A 2 -7.66 -11.26 -3.37
C LYS A 2 -8.50 -10.64 -4.50
N LEU A 3 -7.99 -10.72 -5.72
CA LEU A 3 -8.79 -10.51 -6.91
C LEU A 3 -10.02 -11.43 -6.84
N LYS A 4 -11.18 -10.94 -7.21
CA LYS A 4 -12.44 -11.67 -7.11
C LYS A 4 -13.03 -11.87 -8.50
N ARG A 5 -13.76 -12.95 -8.68
CA ARG A 5 -14.50 -13.18 -9.92
C ARG A 5 -15.72 -12.25 -9.98
N LEU A 6 -16.06 -11.80 -11.17
CA LEU A 6 -17.19 -10.92 -11.44
C LEU A 6 -18.50 -11.53 -10.92
N ASP A 7 -18.79 -12.79 -11.30
CA ASP A 7 -20.04 -13.46 -10.89
C ASP A 7 -20.18 -13.53 -9.38
N SER A 8 -19.13 -13.96 -8.67
CA SER A 8 -19.16 -14.09 -7.21
C SER A 8 -19.26 -12.74 -6.48
N THR A 9 -18.74 -11.68 -7.08
CA THR A 9 -18.83 -10.33 -6.53
C THR A 9 -20.26 -9.80 -6.66
N LEU A 10 -20.88 -9.91 -7.83
CA LEU A 10 -22.25 -9.46 -8.06
C LEU A 10 -23.28 -10.21 -7.21
N VAL A 11 -23.09 -11.53 -7.03
CA VAL A 11 -23.95 -12.34 -6.12
C VAL A 11 -23.94 -11.73 -4.72
N LYS A 12 -22.77 -11.38 -4.20
CA LYS A 12 -22.62 -10.78 -2.87
C LYS A 12 -23.20 -9.38 -2.76
N LEU A 13 -22.90 -8.54 -3.75
CA LEU A 13 -23.34 -7.14 -3.75
C LEU A 13 -24.86 -7.02 -3.88
N LEU A 14 -25.44 -7.79 -4.79
CA LEU A 14 -26.87 -7.69 -5.12
C LEU A 14 -27.75 -8.66 -4.32
N LYS A 15 -27.13 -9.57 -3.56
CA LYS A 15 -27.82 -10.64 -2.81
C LYS A 15 -28.77 -11.46 -3.69
N GLN A 16 -28.37 -11.70 -4.95
CA GLN A 16 -29.12 -12.43 -5.95
C GLN A 16 -28.58 -13.85 -6.14
N SER A 17 -29.40 -14.74 -6.73
CA SER A 17 -28.96 -16.11 -7.00
C SER A 17 -27.85 -16.19 -8.05
N ASN A 18 -27.02 -17.24 -7.95
CA ASN A 18 -25.98 -17.51 -8.94
C ASN A 18 -26.55 -17.63 -10.37
N LYS A 19 -27.73 -18.26 -10.51
CA LYS A 19 -28.41 -18.43 -11.81
C LYS A 19 -28.80 -17.10 -12.41
N TYR A 20 -29.39 -16.20 -11.62
CA TYR A 20 -29.78 -14.87 -12.05
C TYR A 20 -28.58 -14.06 -12.53
N ILE A 21 -27.52 -14.01 -11.73
CA ILE A 21 -26.30 -13.24 -12.09
C ILE A 21 -25.63 -13.79 -13.36
N ARG A 22 -25.55 -15.13 -13.51
CA ARG A 22 -24.99 -15.73 -14.73
C ARG A 22 -25.78 -15.36 -15.98
N ASN A 23 -27.10 -15.40 -15.90
CA ASN A 23 -27.97 -15.00 -17.00
C ASN A 23 -27.80 -13.50 -17.33
N ALA A 24 -27.75 -12.62 -16.34
CA ALA A 24 -27.53 -11.20 -16.53
C ALA A 24 -26.19 -10.89 -17.23
N ILE A 25 -25.12 -11.59 -16.82
CA ILE A 25 -23.80 -11.44 -17.47
C ILE A 25 -23.85 -11.92 -18.92
N SER A 26 -24.40 -13.12 -19.17
CA SER A 26 -24.44 -13.70 -20.53
C SER A 26 -25.34 -12.88 -21.48
N SER A 27 -26.42 -12.29 -20.99
CA SER A 27 -27.30 -11.42 -21.78
C SER A 27 -26.77 -9.98 -22.00
N GLY A 28 -25.59 -9.67 -21.44
CA GLY A 28 -24.96 -8.36 -21.64
C GLY A 28 -25.52 -7.23 -20.77
N GLN A 29 -26.24 -7.56 -19.70
CA GLN A 29 -26.81 -6.58 -18.77
C GLN A 29 -25.78 -6.02 -17.78
N VAL A 30 -24.54 -6.59 -17.75
CA VAL A 30 -23.48 -6.21 -16.82
C VAL A 30 -22.39 -5.44 -17.55
N GLN A 31 -21.97 -4.34 -16.96
CA GLN A 31 -20.84 -3.54 -17.41
C GLN A 31 -19.74 -3.51 -16.37
N VAL A 32 -18.49 -3.56 -16.83
CA VAL A 32 -17.29 -3.35 -16.02
C VAL A 32 -16.53 -2.17 -16.62
N ASN A 33 -16.35 -1.11 -15.83
CA ASN A 33 -15.75 0.15 -16.27
C ASN A 33 -16.41 0.72 -17.55
N GLY A 34 -17.73 0.70 -17.58
CA GLY A 34 -18.53 1.21 -18.71
C GLY A 34 -18.63 0.29 -19.93
N THR A 35 -17.93 -0.85 -19.95
CA THR A 35 -17.95 -1.79 -21.08
C THR A 35 -18.73 -3.06 -20.73
N VAL A 36 -19.61 -3.50 -21.63
CA VAL A 36 -20.38 -4.75 -21.44
C VAL A 36 -19.44 -5.94 -21.28
N GLU A 37 -19.66 -6.71 -20.23
CA GLU A 37 -18.86 -7.88 -19.91
C GLU A 37 -19.73 -9.15 -19.90
N LYS A 38 -19.33 -10.13 -20.73
CA LYS A 38 -20.02 -11.43 -20.84
C LYS A 38 -19.23 -12.57 -20.20
N ASN A 39 -17.97 -12.35 -19.84
CA ASN A 39 -17.14 -13.36 -19.19
C ASN A 39 -17.36 -13.32 -17.66
N ARG A 40 -18.18 -14.24 -17.16
CA ARG A 40 -18.52 -14.35 -15.73
C ARG A 40 -17.33 -14.61 -14.81
N VAL A 41 -16.26 -15.23 -15.34
CA VAL A 41 -15.06 -15.56 -14.55
C VAL A 41 -13.99 -14.46 -14.61
N ARG A 42 -14.25 -13.36 -15.32
CA ARG A 42 -13.36 -12.20 -15.34
C ARG A 42 -12.98 -11.82 -13.92
N THR A 43 -11.70 -11.63 -13.71
CA THR A 43 -11.15 -11.16 -12.45
C THR A 43 -11.28 -9.64 -12.35
N ILE A 44 -11.82 -9.15 -11.26
CA ILE A 44 -12.02 -7.73 -11.00
C ILE A 44 -11.36 -7.31 -9.70
N THR A 45 -10.99 -6.04 -9.64
CA THR A 45 -10.55 -5.36 -8.42
C THR A 45 -11.74 -4.69 -7.73
N PRO A 46 -11.64 -4.32 -6.46
CA PRO A 46 -12.69 -3.53 -5.79
C PRO A 46 -12.90 -2.14 -6.38
N PHE A 47 -11.94 -1.65 -7.17
CA PHE A 47 -11.98 -0.33 -7.81
C PHE A 47 -12.57 -0.35 -9.22
N CYS A 48 -13.00 -1.53 -9.70
CA CYS A 48 -13.77 -1.58 -10.93
C CYS A 48 -15.16 -0.97 -10.67
N THR A 49 -15.59 -0.06 -11.54
CA THR A 49 -16.99 0.36 -11.60
C THR A 49 -17.81 -0.78 -12.18
N LEU A 50 -18.79 -1.27 -11.44
CA LEU A 50 -19.72 -2.29 -11.90
C LEU A 50 -21.10 -1.67 -12.06
N ALA A 51 -21.72 -1.90 -13.20
CA ALA A 51 -23.12 -1.54 -13.43
C ALA A 51 -23.92 -2.76 -13.88
N MET A 52 -25.19 -2.79 -13.52
CA MET A 52 -26.15 -3.79 -13.98
C MET A 52 -27.44 -3.08 -14.39
N ASN A 53 -27.94 -3.36 -15.59
CA ASN A 53 -29.07 -2.65 -16.18
C ASN A 53 -28.90 -1.12 -16.17
N ASN A 54 -27.69 -0.63 -16.47
CA ASN A 54 -27.28 0.77 -16.44
C ASN A 54 -27.33 1.44 -15.04
N GLN A 55 -27.52 0.67 -13.97
CA GLN A 55 -27.42 1.17 -12.60
C GLN A 55 -26.06 0.76 -11.99
N ILE A 56 -25.36 1.74 -11.42
CA ILE A 56 -24.08 1.49 -10.74
C ILE A 56 -24.35 0.69 -9.46
N VAL A 57 -23.71 -0.47 -9.34
CA VAL A 57 -23.81 -1.36 -8.18
C VAL A 57 -22.52 -1.39 -7.35
N GLN A 58 -21.42 -0.95 -7.92
CA GLN A 58 -20.15 -0.72 -7.25
C GLN A 58 -19.39 0.42 -7.93
N GLU A 59 -18.97 1.38 -7.15
CA GLU A 59 -18.01 2.39 -7.54
C GLU A 59 -17.13 2.71 -6.33
N LYS A 60 -15.85 2.47 -6.45
CA LYS A 60 -14.88 2.74 -5.40
C LYS A 60 -13.60 3.29 -6.00
N HIS A 61 -13.17 4.45 -5.52
CA HIS A 61 -11.94 5.08 -5.99
C HIS A 61 -10.71 4.51 -5.27
N ALA A 62 -9.63 4.31 -6.03
CA ALA A 62 -8.32 4.02 -5.47
C ALA A 62 -7.61 5.34 -5.17
N TYR A 63 -7.11 5.47 -3.95
CA TYR A 63 -6.35 6.64 -3.52
C TYR A 63 -4.88 6.26 -3.33
N TYR A 64 -3.98 7.10 -3.83
CA TYR A 64 -2.53 6.97 -3.70
C TYR A 64 -1.98 8.30 -3.25
N ILE A 65 -1.55 8.37 -2.00
CA ILE A 65 -1.12 9.59 -1.34
C ILE A 65 0.39 9.53 -1.10
N MET A 66 1.09 10.58 -1.52
CA MET A 66 2.46 10.84 -1.13
C MET A 66 2.45 11.93 -0.06
N LEU A 67 2.93 11.59 1.13
CA LEU A 67 3.01 12.50 2.25
C LEU A 67 4.47 12.69 2.65
N HIS A 68 4.89 13.94 2.82
CA HIS A 68 6.11 14.25 3.54
C HIS A 68 5.83 14.16 5.03
N LYS A 69 6.14 13.02 5.66
CA LYS A 69 5.90 12.80 7.08
C LYS A 69 6.68 13.81 7.92
N PRO A 70 6.04 14.61 8.76
CA PRO A 70 6.75 15.50 9.67
C PRO A 70 7.36 14.72 10.85
N LYS A 71 8.31 15.36 11.53
CA LYS A 71 8.88 14.90 12.81
C LYS A 71 7.80 14.86 13.90
N ALA A 72 7.94 13.96 14.86
CA ALA A 72 7.03 13.79 15.99
C ALA A 72 5.61 13.34 15.64
N TYR A 73 5.45 12.61 14.54
CA TYR A 73 4.23 11.89 14.19
C TYR A 73 4.50 10.39 14.07
N LEU A 74 3.58 9.57 14.57
CA LEU A 74 3.63 8.12 14.39
C LEU A 74 3.23 7.73 12.96
N SER A 75 3.94 6.77 12.39
CA SER A 75 3.48 6.06 11.18
C SER A 75 2.41 5.03 11.56
N ALA A 76 1.24 5.55 11.97
CA ALA A 76 0.07 4.77 12.37
C ALA A 76 -1.22 5.49 11.91
N THR A 77 -2.33 4.76 11.86
CA THR A 77 -3.65 5.31 11.57
C THR A 77 -4.39 5.71 12.83
N LYS A 78 -4.02 5.16 14.00
CA LYS A 78 -4.60 5.50 15.29
C LYS A 78 -3.61 5.23 16.40
N ASP A 79 -3.55 6.13 17.36
CA ASP A 79 -2.81 6.00 18.62
C ASP A 79 -3.52 6.83 19.70
N ASN A 80 -3.37 6.43 20.97
CA ASN A 80 -4.06 7.13 22.07
C ASN A 80 -3.19 8.21 22.73
N MET A 81 -1.89 8.20 22.52
CA MET A 81 -0.94 9.08 23.20
C MET A 81 -0.21 10.04 22.25
N HIS A 82 -0.07 9.64 20.98
CA HIS A 82 0.74 10.39 20.02
C HIS A 82 -0.06 10.69 18.77
N ARG A 83 0.26 11.83 18.17
CA ARG A 83 -0.31 12.24 16.89
C ARG A 83 0.07 11.24 15.78
N CYS A 84 -0.92 10.85 15.02
CA CYS A 84 -0.74 9.95 13.89
C CYS A 84 -0.58 10.71 12.57
N VAL A 85 0.17 10.14 11.66
CA VAL A 85 0.45 10.77 10.37
C VAL A 85 -0.80 11.02 9.52
N VAL A 86 -1.86 10.24 9.71
CA VAL A 86 -3.15 10.43 9.03
C VAL A 86 -3.82 11.75 9.40
N GLU A 87 -3.52 12.33 10.55
CA GLU A 87 -4.03 13.65 10.96
C GLU A 87 -3.50 14.81 10.08
N CYS A 88 -2.44 14.56 9.30
CA CYS A 88 -1.94 15.51 8.32
C CYS A 88 -2.77 15.54 7.02
N ILE A 89 -3.77 14.66 6.87
CA ILE A 89 -4.59 14.51 5.68
C ILE A 89 -6.01 14.99 6.01
N GLN A 90 -6.48 16.02 5.31
CA GLN A 90 -7.79 16.63 5.53
C GLN A 90 -8.86 16.16 4.53
N GLU A 91 -8.69 14.97 3.99
CA GLU A 91 -9.59 14.42 2.98
C GLU A 91 -10.63 13.49 3.60
N SER A 92 -11.86 13.50 3.05
CA SER A 92 -12.98 12.69 3.56
C SER A 92 -12.74 11.18 3.50
N PHE A 93 -11.81 10.73 2.66
CA PHE A 93 -11.46 9.32 2.49
C PHE A 93 -10.30 8.86 3.39
N VAL A 94 -9.83 9.68 4.32
CA VAL A 94 -8.66 9.37 5.17
C VAL A 94 -8.81 8.06 5.94
N ASP A 95 -10.01 7.75 6.41
CA ASP A 95 -10.31 6.52 7.14
C ASP A 95 -10.20 5.23 6.29
N GLU A 96 -10.19 5.37 4.96
CA GLU A 96 -9.97 4.24 4.06
C GLU A 96 -8.48 3.92 3.86
N LEU A 97 -7.59 4.84 4.24
CA LEU A 97 -6.18 4.73 3.95
C LEU A 97 -5.44 3.83 4.94
N HIS A 98 -4.44 3.13 4.43
CA HIS A 98 -3.43 2.44 5.22
C HIS A 98 -2.03 2.81 4.73
N LEU A 99 -1.06 2.68 5.61
CA LEU A 99 0.32 3.06 5.33
C LEU A 99 1.02 2.00 4.48
N VAL A 100 1.87 2.46 3.55
CA VAL A 100 2.73 1.61 2.72
C VAL A 100 4.16 1.70 3.26
N GLY A 101 4.42 1.02 4.36
CA GLY A 101 5.65 1.12 5.11
C GLY A 101 5.55 2.07 6.29
N ARG A 102 6.68 2.31 6.93
CA ARG A 102 6.77 3.13 8.15
C ARG A 102 8.08 3.92 8.15
N LEU A 103 8.02 5.10 8.75
CA LEU A 103 9.17 5.88 9.21
C LEU A 103 9.06 6.03 10.73
N ASP A 104 10.18 6.09 11.41
CA ASP A 104 10.21 6.26 12.87
C ASP A 104 9.67 7.63 13.28
N TYR A 105 9.35 7.77 14.56
CA TYR A 105 8.70 8.96 15.12
C TYR A 105 9.43 10.26 14.79
N PHE A 106 10.76 10.26 14.92
CA PHE A 106 11.59 11.42 14.62
C PHE A 106 12.11 11.51 13.19
N THR A 107 11.89 10.48 12.38
CA THR A 107 12.28 10.48 10.97
C THR A 107 11.27 11.28 10.13
N THR A 108 11.78 12.12 9.25
CA THR A 108 10.99 12.85 8.25
C THR A 108 11.17 12.25 6.86
N GLY A 109 10.26 12.50 5.94
CA GLY A 109 10.43 12.10 4.53
C GLY A 109 9.20 11.45 3.93
N LEU A 110 9.39 10.80 2.78
CA LEU A 110 8.32 10.21 1.99
C LEU A 110 7.66 9.03 2.72
N LEU A 111 6.38 9.16 2.95
CA LEU A 111 5.49 8.09 3.39
C LEU A 111 4.34 7.98 2.40
N LEU A 112 4.05 6.74 1.98
CA LEU A 112 2.97 6.45 1.06
C LEU A 112 1.77 5.91 1.82
N LEU A 113 0.56 6.34 1.43
CA LEU A 113 -0.70 5.82 1.94
C LEU A 113 -1.63 5.49 0.78
N THR A 114 -2.48 4.49 0.96
CA THR A 114 -3.44 4.05 -0.06
C THR A 114 -4.57 3.23 0.56
N ASN A 115 -5.68 3.09 -0.15
CA ASN A 115 -6.70 2.07 0.14
C ASN A 115 -6.57 0.82 -0.74
N ASP A 116 -5.55 0.76 -1.63
CA ASP A 116 -5.25 -0.39 -2.47
C ASP A 116 -4.26 -1.35 -1.80
N GLY A 117 -4.79 -2.36 -1.10
CA GLY A 117 -3.97 -3.37 -0.43
C GLY A 117 -3.17 -4.28 -1.37
N HIS A 118 -3.52 -4.35 -2.66
CA HIS A 118 -2.72 -5.10 -3.62
C HIS A 118 -1.46 -4.31 -4.01
N TRP A 119 -1.64 -3.04 -4.33
CA TRP A 119 -0.54 -2.14 -4.65
C TRP A 119 0.43 -1.99 -3.47
N SER A 120 -0.10 -1.72 -2.27
CA SER A 120 0.74 -1.60 -1.07
C SER A 120 1.51 -2.88 -0.75
N GLY A 121 0.88 -4.04 -0.94
CA GLY A 121 1.52 -5.34 -0.75
C GLY A 121 2.67 -5.61 -1.73
N ASN A 122 2.55 -5.14 -2.97
CA ASN A 122 3.62 -5.27 -3.98
C ASN A 122 4.83 -4.37 -3.66
N ILE A 123 4.58 -3.19 -3.09
CA ILE A 123 5.64 -2.24 -2.71
C ILE A 123 6.32 -2.64 -1.39
N SER A 124 5.52 -3.04 -0.39
CA SER A 124 6.02 -3.30 0.97
C SER A 124 6.63 -4.68 1.12
N ASN A 125 6.21 -5.67 0.32
CA ASN A 125 6.68 -7.04 0.46
C ASN A 125 7.75 -7.38 -0.58
N PRO A 126 9.04 -7.49 -0.15
CA PRO A 126 10.15 -7.77 -1.06
C PRO A 126 10.11 -9.19 -1.68
N LEU A 127 9.23 -10.08 -1.17
CA LEU A 127 9.05 -11.43 -1.70
C LEU A 127 7.99 -11.51 -2.80
N LYS A 128 7.10 -10.52 -2.90
CA LYS A 128 5.96 -10.54 -3.85
C LYS A 128 6.11 -9.62 -5.05
N GLY A 129 7.10 -8.75 -5.08
CA GLY A 129 7.25 -7.76 -6.15
C GLY A 129 8.70 -7.41 -6.45
N LYS A 130 8.90 -6.43 -7.32
CA LYS A 130 10.23 -5.85 -7.52
C LYS A 130 10.67 -5.22 -6.20
N LYS A 131 11.89 -5.53 -5.75
CA LYS A 131 12.49 -4.86 -4.60
C LYS A 131 12.55 -3.36 -4.88
N VAL A 132 11.80 -2.57 -4.10
CA VAL A 132 11.87 -1.11 -4.17
C VAL A 132 12.95 -0.65 -3.19
N PRO A 133 14.06 -0.10 -3.68
CA PRO A 133 15.11 0.41 -2.80
C PRO A 133 14.59 1.60 -2.01
N LYS A 134 15.03 1.73 -0.77
CA LYS A 134 14.75 2.88 0.09
C LYS A 134 16.07 3.59 0.36
N ARG A 135 16.10 4.89 0.13
CA ARG A 135 17.26 5.74 0.42
C ARG A 135 16.95 6.62 1.62
N TYR A 136 17.89 6.72 2.52
CA TYR A 136 17.82 7.56 3.71
C TYR A 136 19.03 8.51 3.72
N LEU A 137 18.78 9.78 4.00
CA LEU A 137 19.82 10.71 4.40
C LEU A 137 19.94 10.64 5.93
N VAL A 138 21.12 10.31 6.42
CA VAL A 138 21.39 10.15 7.84
C VAL A 138 22.44 11.16 8.26
N THR A 139 22.14 11.91 9.32
CA THR A 139 23.11 12.79 9.99
C THR A 139 23.51 12.16 11.29
N THR A 140 24.79 11.94 11.50
CA THR A 140 25.34 11.40 12.74
C THR A 140 25.62 12.53 13.73
N LEU A 141 25.49 12.25 15.04
CA LEU A 141 25.78 13.21 16.10
C LEU A 141 27.30 13.44 16.28
N THR A 142 28.09 12.43 15.94
CA THR A 142 29.57 12.48 15.98
C THR A 142 30.12 12.07 14.63
N ALA A 143 31.35 12.43 14.38
CA ALA A 143 32.07 11.93 13.20
C ALA A 143 32.19 10.41 13.23
N ILE A 144 32.17 9.81 12.05
CA ILE A 144 32.44 8.36 11.89
C ILE A 144 33.96 8.20 11.79
N ASP A 145 34.56 7.45 12.72
CA ASP A 145 36.03 7.28 12.79
C ASP A 145 36.59 6.64 11.50
N SER A 146 35.93 5.60 11.00
CA SER A 146 36.26 4.97 9.72
C SER A 146 35.00 4.73 8.91
N PHE A 147 34.84 5.50 7.85
CA PHE A 147 33.72 5.34 6.92
C PHE A 147 33.80 4.01 6.17
N GLU A 148 34.99 3.58 5.80
CA GLU A 148 35.28 2.36 5.05
C GLU A 148 34.88 1.12 5.87
N GLU A 149 35.19 1.12 7.17
CA GLU A 149 34.78 0.06 8.09
C GLU A 149 33.27 0.04 8.26
N ALA A 150 32.64 1.18 8.48
CA ALA A 150 31.18 1.30 8.57
C ALA A 150 30.50 0.78 7.29
N ALA A 151 30.98 1.20 6.11
CA ALA A 151 30.43 0.75 4.84
C ALA A 151 30.55 -0.78 4.65
N SER A 152 31.72 -1.35 5.05
CA SER A 152 31.93 -2.80 5.02
C SER A 152 30.97 -3.55 5.95
N GLN A 153 30.71 -3.02 7.13
CA GLN A 153 29.76 -3.63 8.09
C GLN A 153 28.32 -3.58 7.54
N PHE A 154 27.90 -2.44 6.97
CA PHE A 154 26.58 -2.33 6.35
C PHE A 154 26.40 -3.31 5.18
N GLN A 155 27.45 -3.50 4.36
CA GLN A 155 27.42 -4.46 3.26
C GLN A 155 27.26 -5.92 3.71
N LYS A 156 27.81 -6.29 4.88
CA LYS A 156 27.67 -7.63 5.46
C LYS A 156 26.35 -7.82 6.19
N GLY A 157 25.71 -6.73 6.57
CA GLY A 157 24.56 -6.71 7.48
C GLY A 157 24.99 -6.51 8.93
N LEU A 158 24.44 -5.49 9.56
CA LEU A 158 24.74 -5.17 10.97
C LEU A 158 24.02 -6.15 11.89
N TYR A 159 24.74 -6.67 12.88
CA TYR A 159 24.15 -7.38 14.00
C TYR A 159 23.69 -6.38 15.06
N LEU A 160 22.43 -6.51 15.51
CA LEU A 160 21.80 -5.69 16.54
C LEU A 160 21.65 -6.54 17.80
N PRO A 161 22.53 -6.37 18.81
CA PRO A 161 22.55 -7.24 20.00
C PRO A 161 21.25 -7.21 20.79
N ASP A 162 20.63 -6.03 20.92
CA ASP A 162 19.40 -5.83 21.71
C ASP A 162 18.22 -6.66 21.20
N ASN A 163 18.22 -7.01 19.92
CA ASN A 163 17.14 -7.74 19.27
C ASN A 163 17.57 -9.14 18.79
N ASP A 164 18.83 -9.52 19.01
CA ASP A 164 19.44 -10.76 18.47
C ASP A 164 19.14 -10.90 16.96
N LEU A 165 19.33 -9.82 16.19
CA LEU A 165 18.95 -9.74 14.78
C LEU A 165 20.12 -9.26 13.92
N THR A 166 20.40 -9.99 12.85
CA THR A 166 21.26 -9.48 11.79
C THR A 166 20.43 -8.78 10.72
N CYS A 167 20.69 -7.50 10.50
CA CYS A 167 20.05 -6.70 9.47
C CYS A 167 20.45 -7.21 8.07
N ARG A 168 19.57 -6.95 7.09
CA ARG A 168 19.93 -7.20 5.69
C ARG A 168 21.04 -6.25 5.25
N PRO A 169 21.89 -6.70 4.30
CA PRO A 169 22.89 -5.84 3.70
C PRO A 169 22.31 -4.54 3.18
N ALA A 170 23.01 -3.45 3.40
CA ALA A 170 22.68 -2.11 2.91
C ALA A 170 23.91 -1.44 2.34
N LEU A 171 23.71 -0.50 1.42
CA LEU A 171 24.77 0.33 0.86
C LEU A 171 24.86 1.63 1.66
N LEU A 172 26.05 1.96 2.13
CA LEU A 172 26.36 3.24 2.78
C LEU A 172 27.22 4.05 1.83
N GLU A 173 26.79 5.26 1.53
CA GLU A 173 27.49 6.21 0.65
C GLU A 173 27.65 7.55 1.37
N ARG A 174 28.77 8.26 1.11
CA ARG A 174 28.90 9.64 1.56
C ARG A 174 27.97 10.52 0.74
N TYR A 175 27.22 11.38 1.42
CA TYR A 175 26.47 12.44 0.76
C TYR A 175 27.38 13.64 0.54
N VAL A 176 27.49 14.05 -0.70
CA VAL A 176 28.20 15.27 -1.12
C VAL A 176 27.12 16.19 -1.68
N GLU A 177 27.01 17.39 -1.10
CA GLU A 177 26.09 18.44 -1.60
C GLU A 177 26.57 19.02 -2.94
#